data_1379b616c4cf6dba5ddafaacb6375ca5
#
_entry.id   1379b616c4cf6dba5ddafaacb6375ca5
#
_cell.length_a   1.000
_cell.length_b   1.000
_cell.length_c   1.000
_cell.angle_alpha   90.00
_cell.angle_beta   90.00
_cell.angle_gamma   90.00
#
_symmetry.space_group_name_H-M   'P 1'
#
loop_
_entity.id
_entity.type
_entity.pdbx_description
1 polymer ?
#
loop_
_entity_poly.entity_id
_entity_poly.type
_entity_poly.pdbx_seq_one_letter_code
_entity_poly.pdbx_strand_id
1 'polypeptide(L)'
;MNVMRRHDFAHEAASEAQELLQDLIRFNTVNPPGAERAAQEHLAAHLRAAGFECELLGAEPDRPNLVARLRGERDGPTLCYLGHVDTVLADPQEWNPAHSPWSGDIADGYLWGRGALDMKSQVAAEIAAACSLARSGWRPARGEMLIVAVVDEETGGALGAEWIAREHPEAVRCDMLVNEGAGCVFEYGGVRRYGVCCAEKGVFRFTVTTEGVAGHASMPSMGVNALLRMAPLLERLGARAPAYELTAEPRAFLAAIGEEPDDPAGSVARLRAVDARLATMFEPMLGVTFAPTRISASEKINVIPSRAVLKVDCRVPPGLGEAEVRRAIAEVLGPAHPADPEEGFTIEFTERVIGNRSPMSSPLMDAISGWISEHDPGALTAPTILPGFTDSRHFRAAFPDCVAYGFFPQRHQSLLETAPLIHGADERIDVRDLAFATEFFRDLALQMLG
;
A
#
# COMPACT_ATOMS: atom_id res chain seq x y z
N MET A 1 -9.43 7.87 34.59
CA MET A 1 -10.53 8.49 33.82
C MET A 1 -11.75 7.57 33.92
N ASN A 2 -12.95 8.11 34.23
CA ASN A 2 -14.13 7.29 34.52
C ASN A 2 -14.65 6.58 33.26
N VAL A 3 -15.07 5.31 33.34
CA VAL A 3 -15.53 4.48 32.19
C VAL A 3 -16.62 5.17 31.36
N MET A 4 -17.53 5.90 31.99
CA MET A 4 -18.56 6.71 31.31
C MET A 4 -17.94 7.80 30.41
N ARG A 5 -16.88 8.49 30.83
CA ARG A 5 -16.20 9.50 30.02
C ARG A 5 -15.44 8.89 28.83
N ARG A 6 -14.94 7.65 28.96
CA ARG A 6 -14.27 6.96 27.83
C ARG A 6 -15.25 6.67 26.68
N HIS A 7 -16.46 6.23 26.98
CA HIS A 7 -17.48 5.96 25.96
C HIS A 7 -17.94 7.23 25.23
N ASP A 8 -18.14 8.34 25.96
CA ASP A 8 -18.58 9.60 25.35
C ASP A 8 -17.51 10.13 24.36
N PHE A 9 -16.24 10.15 24.77
CA PHE A 9 -15.12 10.59 23.91
C PHE A 9 -14.89 9.68 22.69
N ALA A 10 -15.07 8.37 22.83
CA ALA A 10 -14.93 7.44 21.70
C ALA A 10 -16.03 7.69 20.65
N HIS A 11 -17.25 7.94 21.09
CA HIS A 11 -18.37 8.23 20.19
C HIS A 11 -18.18 9.57 19.46
N GLU A 12 -17.72 10.62 20.16
CA GLU A 12 -17.45 11.92 19.59
C GLU A 12 -16.33 11.85 18.54
N ALA A 13 -15.22 11.16 18.81
CA ALA A 13 -14.14 10.97 17.87
C ALA A 13 -14.56 10.15 16.63
N ALA A 14 -15.41 9.13 16.80
CA ALA A 14 -15.94 8.36 15.69
C ALA A 14 -16.86 9.20 14.78
N SER A 15 -17.72 10.05 15.38
CA SER A 15 -18.56 10.99 14.61
C SER A 15 -17.72 12.00 13.85
N GLU A 16 -16.70 12.55 14.49
CA GLU A 16 -15.75 13.47 13.88
C GLU A 16 -14.99 12.83 12.70
N ALA A 17 -14.55 11.57 12.83
CA ALA A 17 -13.92 10.84 11.76
C ALA A 17 -14.84 10.65 10.54
N GLN A 18 -16.15 10.39 10.78
CA GLN A 18 -17.12 10.29 9.70
C GLN A 18 -17.32 11.64 8.99
N GLU A 19 -17.50 12.73 9.73
CA GLU A 19 -17.65 14.07 9.16
C GLU A 19 -16.40 14.48 8.37
N LEU A 20 -15.22 14.23 8.92
CA LEU A 20 -13.95 14.55 8.27
C LEU A 20 -13.74 13.73 7.01
N LEU A 21 -14.09 12.42 7.03
CA LEU A 21 -14.01 11.58 5.84
C LEU A 21 -14.99 12.03 4.75
N GLN A 22 -16.22 12.42 5.11
CA GLN A 22 -17.19 12.95 4.16
C GLN A 22 -16.65 14.21 3.47
N ASP A 23 -16.04 15.12 4.23
CA ASP A 23 -15.44 16.32 3.69
C ASP A 23 -14.24 16.02 2.79
N LEU A 24 -13.36 15.10 3.22
CA LEU A 24 -12.19 14.66 2.42
C LEU A 24 -12.62 14.04 1.10
N ILE A 25 -13.66 13.20 1.07
CA ILE A 25 -14.18 12.60 -0.17
C ILE A 25 -14.71 13.67 -1.12
N ARG A 26 -15.37 14.72 -0.62
CA ARG A 26 -15.89 15.81 -1.43
C ARG A 26 -14.80 16.66 -2.07
N PHE A 27 -13.58 16.68 -1.52
CA PHE A 27 -12.42 17.21 -2.23
C PHE A 27 -11.99 16.22 -3.31
N ASN A 28 -12.16 16.59 -4.57
CA ASN A 28 -11.65 15.80 -5.69
C ASN A 28 -10.13 16.00 -5.80
N THR A 29 -9.39 15.06 -5.24
CA THR A 29 -7.93 15.03 -5.21
C THR A 29 -7.36 13.94 -6.11
N VAL A 30 -8.05 13.66 -7.22
CA VAL A 30 -7.59 12.69 -8.23
C VAL A 30 -6.21 13.08 -8.76
N ASN A 31 -5.30 12.14 -8.75
CA ASN A 31 -3.92 12.29 -9.20
C ASN A 31 -3.60 11.26 -10.31
N PRO A 32 -3.15 11.72 -11.51
CA PRO A 32 -3.00 13.09 -11.96
C PRO A 32 -4.34 13.80 -12.23
N PRO A 33 -4.41 15.15 -12.19
CA PRO A 33 -3.29 16.08 -12.04
C PRO A 33 -2.88 16.39 -10.59
N GLY A 34 -3.68 15.99 -9.58
CA GLY A 34 -3.54 16.42 -8.20
C GLY A 34 -4.13 17.82 -7.93
N ALA A 35 -4.86 17.96 -6.82
CA ALA A 35 -5.46 19.21 -6.39
C ALA A 35 -5.67 19.21 -4.86
N GLU A 36 -4.64 18.89 -4.10
CA GLU A 36 -4.76 18.54 -2.69
C GLU A 36 -4.78 19.75 -1.76
N ARG A 37 -4.37 20.94 -2.20
CA ARG A 37 -4.25 22.14 -1.35
C ARG A 37 -5.49 22.38 -0.49
N ALA A 38 -6.69 22.37 -1.08
CA ALA A 38 -7.93 22.66 -0.34
C ALA A 38 -8.18 21.62 0.78
N ALA A 39 -7.92 20.33 0.51
CA ALA A 39 -8.00 19.27 1.51
C ALA A 39 -6.97 19.47 2.62
N GLN A 40 -5.72 19.76 2.27
CA GLN A 40 -4.65 20.00 3.23
C GLN A 40 -4.89 21.24 4.12
N GLU A 41 -5.42 22.34 3.55
CA GLU A 41 -5.80 23.53 4.31
C GLU A 41 -6.97 23.25 5.26
N HIS A 42 -7.94 22.46 4.85
CA HIS A 42 -9.05 21.98 5.68
C HIS A 42 -8.54 21.17 6.88
N LEU A 43 -7.68 20.17 6.64
CA LEU A 43 -7.05 19.35 7.68
C LEU A 43 -6.20 20.21 8.64
N ALA A 44 -5.41 21.13 8.10
CA ALA A 44 -4.57 22.04 8.90
C ALA A 44 -5.42 22.93 9.80
N ALA A 45 -6.55 23.46 9.31
CA ALA A 45 -7.46 24.26 10.11
C ALA A 45 -8.07 23.45 11.27
N HIS A 46 -8.47 22.20 10.99
CA HIS A 46 -9.03 21.27 11.96
C HIS A 46 -8.03 20.93 13.08
N LEU A 47 -6.80 20.57 12.73
CA LEU A 47 -5.73 20.28 13.66
C LEU A 47 -5.29 21.48 14.49
N ARG A 48 -5.19 22.68 13.87
CA ARG A 48 -4.88 23.93 14.61
C ARG A 48 -5.94 24.26 15.66
N ALA A 49 -7.22 24.03 15.33
CA ALA A 49 -8.31 24.24 16.29
C ALA A 49 -8.23 23.31 17.50
N ALA A 50 -7.60 22.13 17.35
CA ALA A 50 -7.30 21.19 18.44
C ALA A 50 -5.99 21.50 19.17
N GLY A 51 -5.18 22.46 18.69
CA GLY A 51 -3.95 22.90 19.34
C GLY A 51 -2.66 22.29 18.79
N PHE A 52 -2.69 21.73 17.58
CA PHE A 52 -1.49 21.30 16.86
C PHE A 52 -0.76 22.48 16.22
N GLU A 53 0.56 22.41 16.19
CA GLU A 53 1.41 23.26 15.35
C GLU A 53 1.38 22.67 13.92
N CYS A 54 0.92 23.44 12.92
CA CYS A 54 0.73 22.96 11.56
C CYS A 54 1.51 23.77 10.55
N GLU A 55 2.26 23.07 9.69
CA GLU A 55 2.97 23.62 8.54
C GLU A 55 2.47 22.98 7.25
N LEU A 56 2.43 23.78 6.17
CA LEU A 56 2.16 23.31 4.81
C LEU A 56 3.44 23.48 4.01
N LEU A 57 4.04 22.35 3.60
CA LEU A 57 5.33 22.28 2.91
C LEU A 57 5.14 21.58 1.57
N GLY A 58 5.57 22.16 0.47
CA GLY A 58 5.39 21.54 -0.85
C GLY A 58 6.39 22.01 -1.89
N ALA A 59 6.79 21.11 -2.78
CA ALA A 59 7.56 21.42 -3.98
C ALA A 59 6.75 22.30 -4.94
N GLU A 60 5.44 22.08 -4.99
CA GLU A 60 4.47 22.80 -5.80
C GLU A 60 3.49 23.57 -4.90
N PRO A 61 3.20 24.85 -5.20
CA PRO A 61 2.31 25.64 -4.35
C PRO A 61 0.92 25.05 -4.16
N ASP A 62 0.37 24.40 -5.19
CA ASP A 62 -0.99 23.85 -5.16
C ASP A 62 -1.08 22.42 -4.63
N ARG A 63 0.07 21.81 -4.31
CA ARG A 63 0.20 20.44 -3.80
C ARG A 63 1.07 20.38 -2.53
N PRO A 64 0.72 21.08 -1.44
CA PRO A 64 1.49 21.04 -0.21
C PRO A 64 1.21 19.78 0.60
N ASN A 65 2.24 19.28 1.29
CA ASN A 65 2.11 18.30 2.35
C ASN A 65 1.79 19.02 3.67
N LEU A 66 0.99 18.39 4.52
CA LEU A 66 0.69 18.88 5.86
C LEU A 66 1.56 18.15 6.88
N VAL A 67 2.23 18.91 7.73
CA VAL A 67 2.92 18.43 8.92
C VAL A 67 2.28 19.08 10.14
N ALA A 68 1.74 18.26 11.04
CA ALA A 68 1.12 18.75 12.27
C ALA A 68 1.71 18.06 13.49
N ARG A 69 2.03 18.82 14.51
CA ARG A 69 2.85 18.40 15.65
C ARG A 69 2.20 18.75 16.98
N LEU A 70 2.11 17.78 17.87
CA LEU A 70 1.70 17.95 19.25
C LEU A 70 2.86 17.53 20.17
N ARG A 71 3.56 18.51 20.72
CA ARG A 71 4.73 18.28 21.57
C ARG A 71 4.33 17.83 22.96
N GLY A 72 5.12 16.91 23.50
CA GLY A 72 5.01 16.44 24.87
C GLY A 72 5.73 17.34 25.88
N GLU A 73 5.62 16.94 27.13
CA GLU A 73 6.22 17.68 28.26
C GLU A 73 7.73 17.48 28.38
N ARG A 74 8.25 16.37 27.85
CA ARG A 74 9.67 15.97 27.93
C ARG A 74 10.12 15.35 26.62
N ASP A 75 11.40 15.37 26.34
CA ASP A 75 11.99 14.67 25.22
C ASP A 75 11.67 13.16 25.26
N GLY A 76 11.46 12.57 24.11
CA GLY A 76 11.13 11.17 23.97
C GLY A 76 10.87 10.75 22.52
N PRO A 77 10.24 9.59 22.29
CA PRO A 77 10.01 9.09 20.95
C PRO A 77 8.94 9.90 20.21
N THR A 78 9.08 9.96 18.90
CA THR A 78 8.08 10.52 17.98
C THR A 78 7.23 9.38 17.40
N LEU A 79 5.92 9.44 17.62
CA LEU A 79 4.94 8.59 16.93
C LEU A 79 4.32 9.37 15.78
N CYS A 80 4.51 8.89 14.56
CA CYS A 80 3.97 9.48 13.34
C CYS A 80 2.76 8.68 12.82
N TYR A 81 1.69 9.37 12.51
CA TYR A 81 0.59 8.89 11.68
C TYR A 81 0.78 9.51 10.29
N LEU A 82 0.99 8.65 9.30
CA LEU A 82 1.26 9.03 7.92
C LEU A 82 0.11 8.58 7.03
N GLY A 83 -0.37 9.48 6.19
CA GLY A 83 -1.35 9.12 5.18
C GLY A 83 -1.33 10.07 4.00
N HIS A 84 -1.84 9.62 2.85
CA HIS A 84 -1.99 10.45 1.66
C HIS A 84 -3.43 10.92 1.46
N VAL A 85 -3.58 12.03 0.74
CA VAL A 85 -4.90 12.63 0.48
C VAL A 85 -5.26 12.65 -1.00
N ASP A 86 -4.31 12.33 -1.90
CA ASP A 86 -4.61 12.08 -3.30
C ASP A 86 -5.29 10.72 -3.50
N THR A 87 -5.87 10.51 -4.65
CA THR A 87 -6.59 9.28 -5.01
C THR A 87 -6.39 8.96 -6.47
N VAL A 88 -6.55 7.68 -6.84
CA VAL A 88 -6.62 7.26 -8.24
C VAL A 88 -7.85 7.81 -8.95
N LEU A 89 -7.86 7.70 -10.27
CA LEU A 89 -8.99 8.05 -11.12
C LEU A 89 -10.27 7.32 -10.72
N ALA A 90 -11.42 7.98 -10.92
CA ALA A 90 -12.73 7.37 -10.79
C ALA A 90 -13.60 7.81 -11.98
N ASP A 91 -14.17 6.85 -12.72
CA ASP A 91 -15.17 7.13 -13.73
C ASP A 91 -16.57 7.01 -13.11
N PRO A 92 -17.32 8.12 -12.97
CA PRO A 92 -18.67 8.08 -12.39
C PRO A 92 -19.64 7.17 -13.13
N GLN A 93 -19.37 6.81 -14.39
CA GLN A 93 -20.23 5.91 -15.17
C GLN A 93 -20.11 4.45 -14.72
N GLU A 94 -19.01 4.07 -14.07
CA GLU A 94 -18.80 2.75 -13.53
C GLU A 94 -19.38 2.59 -12.10
N TRP A 95 -19.71 3.71 -11.44
CA TRP A 95 -20.23 3.72 -10.07
C TRP A 95 -21.75 3.54 -10.02
N ASN A 96 -22.23 3.01 -8.88
CA ASN A 96 -23.65 2.99 -8.57
C ASN A 96 -24.24 4.41 -8.73
N PRO A 97 -25.24 4.63 -9.59
CA PRO A 97 -25.81 5.95 -9.83
C PRO A 97 -26.35 6.66 -8.58
N ALA A 98 -26.63 5.92 -7.49
CA ALA A 98 -27.05 6.48 -6.23
C ALA A 98 -25.89 7.11 -5.44
N HIS A 99 -24.63 6.74 -5.73
CA HIS A 99 -23.45 7.16 -4.97
C HIS A 99 -22.33 7.61 -5.90
N SER A 100 -22.19 8.93 -6.10
CA SER A 100 -21.06 9.48 -6.86
C SER A 100 -19.73 9.22 -6.15
N PRO A 101 -18.61 9.07 -6.89
CA PRO A 101 -17.27 8.93 -6.32
C PRO A 101 -16.88 10.01 -5.30
N TRP A 102 -17.49 11.17 -5.38
CA TRP A 102 -17.22 12.33 -4.50
C TRP A 102 -18.41 12.75 -3.65
N SER A 103 -19.37 11.85 -3.41
CA SER A 103 -20.57 12.19 -2.62
C SER A 103 -20.29 12.28 -1.12
N GLY A 104 -19.51 11.34 -0.59
CA GLY A 104 -19.37 11.16 0.86
C GLY A 104 -20.68 10.74 1.51
N ASP A 105 -21.57 10.06 0.79
CA ASP A 105 -22.86 9.62 1.30
C ASP A 105 -22.68 8.52 2.34
N ILE A 106 -23.52 8.55 3.38
CA ILE A 106 -23.68 7.44 4.30
C ILE A 106 -24.98 6.73 3.96
N ALA A 107 -24.88 5.48 3.50
CA ALA A 107 -26.01 4.65 3.14
C ALA A 107 -25.76 3.18 3.52
N ASP A 108 -26.78 2.50 4.03
CA ASP A 108 -26.73 1.09 4.42
C ASP A 108 -25.58 0.73 5.39
N GLY A 109 -25.14 1.68 6.21
CA GLY A 109 -24.04 1.52 7.17
C GLY A 109 -22.66 1.71 6.58
N TYR A 110 -22.55 2.14 5.30
CA TYR A 110 -21.28 2.44 4.63
C TYR A 110 -21.18 3.91 4.30
N LEU A 111 -19.95 4.42 4.36
CA LEU A 111 -19.57 5.72 3.83
C LEU A 111 -18.93 5.51 2.45
N TRP A 112 -19.53 6.10 1.42
CA TRP A 112 -19.22 5.86 0.01
C TRP A 112 -18.36 6.97 -0.58
N GLY A 113 -17.38 6.59 -1.37
CA GLY A 113 -16.61 7.52 -2.18
C GLY A 113 -15.19 7.05 -2.47
N ARG A 114 -14.57 7.65 -3.48
CA ARG A 114 -13.17 7.41 -3.82
C ARG A 114 -12.26 7.91 -2.67
N GLY A 115 -11.38 7.04 -2.19
CA GLY A 115 -10.55 7.29 -1.01
C GLY A 115 -11.20 6.81 0.31
N ALA A 116 -12.39 6.20 0.27
CA ALA A 116 -13.04 5.64 1.46
C ALA A 116 -12.27 4.46 2.07
N LEU A 117 -11.45 3.76 1.27
CA LEU A 117 -10.53 2.72 1.73
C LEU A 117 -9.08 3.12 1.53
N ASP A 118 -8.76 3.81 0.44
CA ASP A 118 -7.42 4.17 0.03
C ASP A 118 -7.29 5.67 -0.21
N MET A 119 -6.77 6.47 0.79
CA MET A 119 -6.71 6.11 2.23
C MET A 119 -7.27 7.24 3.10
N LYS A 120 -8.21 8.06 2.55
CA LYS A 120 -8.80 9.21 3.27
C LYS A 120 -9.48 8.80 4.58
N SER A 121 -9.98 7.55 4.68
CA SER A 121 -10.57 7.03 5.92
C SER A 121 -9.55 6.91 7.04
N GLN A 122 -8.35 6.43 6.72
CA GLN A 122 -7.27 6.35 7.70
C GLN A 122 -6.85 7.74 8.15
N VAL A 123 -6.64 8.68 7.21
CA VAL A 123 -6.32 10.09 7.53
C VAL A 123 -7.39 10.70 8.45
N ALA A 124 -8.67 10.48 8.16
CA ALA A 124 -9.77 10.97 8.98
C ALA A 124 -9.76 10.36 10.40
N ALA A 125 -9.55 9.04 10.50
CA ALA A 125 -9.48 8.34 11.78
C ALA A 125 -8.30 8.80 12.65
N GLU A 126 -7.12 8.94 12.07
CA GLU A 126 -5.90 9.42 12.71
C GLU A 126 -6.08 10.83 13.28
N ILE A 127 -6.60 11.74 12.45
CA ILE A 127 -6.79 13.14 12.83
C ILE A 127 -7.89 13.28 13.89
N ALA A 128 -9.02 12.60 13.73
CA ALA A 128 -10.09 12.65 14.73
C ALA A 128 -9.64 12.10 16.09
N ALA A 129 -8.90 10.98 16.09
CA ALA A 129 -8.31 10.41 17.30
C ALA A 129 -7.35 11.40 17.98
N ALA A 130 -6.42 12.00 17.21
CA ALA A 130 -5.45 12.96 17.70
C ALA A 130 -6.10 14.24 18.23
N CYS A 131 -7.08 14.80 17.51
CA CYS A 131 -7.82 15.98 17.93
C CYS A 131 -8.64 15.74 19.20
N SER A 132 -9.30 14.57 19.32
CA SER A 132 -10.03 14.19 20.51
C SER A 132 -9.12 14.15 21.75
N LEU A 133 -7.94 13.56 21.63
CA LEU A 133 -6.92 13.55 22.71
C LEU A 133 -6.48 14.97 23.07
N ALA A 134 -6.11 15.78 22.07
CA ALA A 134 -5.63 17.14 22.31
C ALA A 134 -6.67 18.04 23.00
N ARG A 135 -7.95 17.94 22.60
CA ARG A 135 -9.07 18.68 23.23
C ARG A 135 -9.41 18.19 24.62
N SER A 136 -9.14 16.93 24.94
CA SER A 136 -9.29 16.42 26.33
C SER A 136 -8.26 16.99 27.31
N GLY A 137 -7.31 17.78 26.81
CA GLY A 137 -6.18 18.30 27.56
C GLY A 137 -5.00 17.33 27.66
N TRP A 138 -5.07 16.17 26.99
CA TRP A 138 -3.95 15.24 26.93
C TRP A 138 -2.79 15.82 26.12
N ARG A 139 -1.59 15.53 26.60
CA ARG A 139 -0.34 15.77 25.88
C ARG A 139 0.56 14.56 26.06
N PRO A 140 1.43 14.24 25.09
CA PRO A 140 2.45 13.23 25.28
C PRO A 140 3.23 13.50 26.58
N ALA A 141 3.35 12.51 27.45
CA ALA A 141 4.19 12.64 28.64
C ALA A 141 5.67 12.71 28.27
N ARG A 142 6.02 12.11 27.14
CA ARG A 142 7.35 12.14 26.54
C ARG A 142 7.24 12.12 25.01
N GLY A 143 8.18 12.82 24.35
CA GLY A 143 8.24 12.85 22.89
C GLY A 143 7.14 13.68 22.27
N GLU A 144 6.66 13.27 21.10
CA GLU A 144 5.64 14.01 20.37
C GLU A 144 4.78 13.11 19.49
N MET A 145 3.57 13.59 19.21
CA MET A 145 2.72 13.06 18.17
C MET A 145 2.90 13.88 16.90
N LEU A 146 3.13 13.20 15.79
CA LEU A 146 3.29 13.79 14.48
C LEU A 146 2.18 13.26 13.56
N ILE A 147 1.48 14.15 12.86
CA ILE A 147 0.54 13.81 11.79
C ILE A 147 1.14 14.35 10.51
N VAL A 148 1.31 13.49 9.52
CA VAL A 148 1.85 13.86 8.20
C VAL A 148 0.86 13.42 7.15
N ALA A 149 0.15 14.38 6.54
CA ALA A 149 -0.71 14.10 5.41
C ALA A 149 0.01 14.54 4.13
N VAL A 150 0.33 13.58 3.28
CA VAL A 150 1.12 13.81 2.07
C VAL A 150 0.26 13.81 0.82
N VAL A 151 0.87 14.21 -0.29
CA VAL A 151 0.32 14.21 -1.64
C VAL A 151 1.09 13.21 -2.50
N ASP A 152 0.58 12.89 -3.70
CA ASP A 152 1.33 12.22 -4.76
C ASP A 152 1.68 10.74 -4.52
N GLU A 153 1.09 10.09 -3.52
CA GLU A 153 1.36 8.67 -3.26
C GLU A 153 1.01 7.81 -4.48
N GLU A 154 -0.17 8.03 -5.06
CA GLU A 154 -0.75 7.27 -6.17
C GLU A 154 0.07 7.35 -7.48
N THR A 155 1.03 8.28 -7.54
CA THR A 155 1.99 8.37 -8.66
C THR A 155 3.45 8.21 -8.23
N GLY A 156 3.68 7.80 -6.96
CA GLY A 156 4.97 7.35 -6.44
C GLY A 156 5.63 8.27 -5.42
N GLY A 157 4.95 9.32 -4.93
CA GLY A 157 5.35 10.14 -3.79
C GLY A 157 6.47 11.16 -4.05
N ALA A 158 6.79 11.44 -5.33
CA ALA A 158 7.90 12.34 -5.69
C ALA A 158 7.69 13.79 -5.21
N LEU A 159 6.44 14.24 -5.07
CA LEU A 159 6.06 15.55 -4.51
C LEU A 159 5.62 15.43 -3.04
N GLY A 160 5.34 14.22 -2.59
CA GLY A 160 4.86 13.85 -1.26
C GLY A 160 5.96 13.38 -0.32
N ALA A 161 5.85 12.13 0.10
CA ALA A 161 6.71 11.53 1.13
C ALA A 161 8.20 11.51 0.74
N GLU A 162 8.56 11.26 -0.52
CA GLU A 162 9.94 11.33 -0.97
C GLU A 162 10.50 12.75 -0.82
N TRP A 163 9.75 13.74 -1.31
CA TRP A 163 10.19 15.13 -1.28
C TRP A 163 10.35 15.64 0.15
N ILE A 164 9.34 15.42 1.01
CA ILE A 164 9.37 15.98 2.36
C ILE A 164 10.42 15.31 3.25
N ALA A 165 10.63 14.00 3.09
CA ALA A 165 11.67 13.28 3.83
C ALA A 165 13.10 13.69 3.40
N ARG A 166 13.28 14.10 2.15
CA ARG A 166 14.56 14.57 1.62
C ARG A 166 14.83 16.04 1.92
N GLU A 167 13.85 16.93 1.66
CA GLU A 167 14.05 18.39 1.73
C GLU A 167 13.79 18.96 3.13
N HIS A 168 12.92 18.29 3.92
CA HIS A 168 12.52 18.71 5.26
C HIS A 168 12.63 17.55 6.29
N PRO A 169 13.76 16.83 6.35
CA PRO A 169 13.89 15.65 7.22
C PRO A 169 13.60 15.95 8.69
N GLU A 170 13.97 17.13 9.18
CA GLU A 170 13.72 17.51 10.57
C GLU A 170 12.25 17.78 10.90
N ALA A 171 11.44 18.06 9.87
CA ALA A 171 10.01 18.24 10.03
C ALA A 171 9.25 16.92 10.16
N VAL A 172 9.80 15.81 9.65
CA VAL A 172 9.08 14.52 9.56
C VAL A 172 9.83 13.34 10.17
N ARG A 173 11.03 13.56 10.75
CA ARG A 173 11.76 12.49 11.45
C ARG A 173 10.90 11.90 12.56
N CYS A 174 10.81 10.58 12.60
CA CYS A 174 10.07 9.85 13.62
C CYS A 174 10.74 8.53 13.97
N ASP A 175 10.43 8.01 15.16
CA ASP A 175 10.93 6.72 15.65
C ASP A 175 9.97 5.59 15.30
N MET A 176 8.67 5.89 15.29
CA MET A 176 7.60 4.96 15.01
C MET A 176 6.61 5.60 14.02
N LEU A 177 6.17 4.82 13.05
CA LEU A 177 5.26 5.29 12.01
C LEU A 177 4.18 4.25 11.75
N VAL A 178 2.93 4.70 11.68
CA VAL A 178 1.80 3.91 11.20
C VAL A 178 1.30 4.55 9.92
N ASN A 179 1.17 3.72 8.88
CA ASN A 179 0.67 4.08 7.55
C ASN A 179 -0.32 3.02 7.06
N GLU A 180 -0.72 3.07 5.83
CA GLU A 180 -1.55 2.08 5.15
C GLU A 180 -0.80 0.78 4.81
N GLY A 181 -1.53 -0.21 4.26
CA GLY A 181 -0.99 -1.41 3.64
C GLY A 181 -1.49 -2.73 4.22
N ALA A 182 -2.16 -2.72 5.39
CA ALA A 182 -2.81 -3.88 5.99
C ALA A 182 -3.79 -3.47 7.11
N GLY A 183 -4.37 -4.44 7.83
CA GLY A 183 -5.26 -4.20 8.96
C GLY A 183 -6.67 -4.75 8.77
N CYS A 184 -7.10 -5.06 7.54
CA CYS A 184 -8.38 -5.71 7.32
C CYS A 184 -8.36 -7.15 7.86
N VAL A 185 -9.44 -7.54 8.55
CA VAL A 185 -9.59 -8.89 9.07
C VAL A 185 -9.73 -9.92 7.95
N PHE A 186 -9.11 -11.07 8.12
CA PHE A 186 -9.38 -12.28 7.34
C PHE A 186 -9.49 -13.48 8.27
N GLU A 187 -10.25 -14.49 7.87
CA GLU A 187 -10.41 -15.72 8.63
C GLU A 187 -9.68 -16.87 7.94
N TYR A 188 -8.91 -17.62 8.73
CA TYR A 188 -8.26 -18.85 8.27
C TYR A 188 -8.17 -19.85 9.41
N GLY A 189 -8.59 -21.11 9.16
CA GLY A 189 -8.59 -22.17 10.17
C GLY A 189 -9.51 -21.85 11.39
N GLY A 190 -10.59 -21.10 11.19
CA GLY A 190 -11.51 -20.69 12.26
C GLY A 190 -10.94 -19.61 13.20
N VAL A 191 -9.84 -18.97 12.83
CA VAL A 191 -9.22 -17.88 13.59
C VAL A 191 -9.19 -16.60 12.75
N ARG A 192 -9.67 -15.51 13.34
CA ARG A 192 -9.62 -14.17 12.76
C ARG A 192 -8.21 -13.62 12.88
N ARG A 193 -7.71 -13.02 11.82
CA ARG A 193 -6.36 -12.45 11.76
C ARG A 193 -6.37 -11.08 11.14
N TYR A 194 -5.46 -10.25 11.62
CA TYR A 194 -5.18 -8.92 11.09
C TYR A 194 -3.75 -8.90 10.56
N GLY A 195 -3.58 -8.59 9.28
CA GLY A 195 -2.25 -8.36 8.71
C GLY A 195 -1.63 -7.10 9.31
N VAL A 196 -0.32 -7.12 9.58
CA VAL A 196 0.48 -5.93 9.86
C VAL A 196 1.55 -5.85 8.79
N CYS A 197 1.47 -4.84 7.92
CA CYS A 197 2.43 -4.67 6.84
C CYS A 197 3.77 -4.16 7.39
N CYS A 198 4.72 -5.05 7.54
CA CYS A 198 6.06 -4.72 8.01
C CYS A 198 7.10 -4.61 6.89
N ALA A 199 6.73 -4.92 5.66
CA ALA A 199 7.64 -4.92 4.52
C ALA A 199 6.90 -4.71 3.19
N GLU A 200 7.63 -4.29 2.17
CA GLU A 200 7.12 -4.03 0.84
C GLU A 200 8.04 -4.64 -0.21
N LYS A 201 7.44 -5.16 -1.30
CA LYS A 201 8.22 -5.74 -2.40
C LYS A 201 8.95 -4.65 -3.16
N GLY A 202 10.15 -5.00 -3.64
CA GLY A 202 10.89 -4.22 -4.61
C GLY A 202 10.30 -4.36 -6.01
N VAL A 203 10.74 -3.47 -6.90
CA VAL A 203 10.32 -3.40 -8.31
C VAL A 203 11.54 -3.54 -9.21
N PHE A 204 11.55 -4.58 -10.03
CA PHE A 204 12.61 -4.83 -11.01
C PHE A 204 12.01 -4.99 -12.40
N ARG A 205 11.38 -3.93 -12.91
CA ARG A 205 10.77 -3.96 -14.25
C ARG A 205 11.83 -4.16 -15.32
N PHE A 206 11.52 -4.98 -16.30
CA PHE A 206 12.42 -5.24 -17.41
C PHE A 206 11.69 -5.33 -18.75
N THR A 207 12.44 -5.16 -19.81
CA THR A 207 12.00 -5.42 -21.17
C THR A 207 12.69 -6.66 -21.73
N VAL A 208 11.95 -7.43 -22.50
CA VAL A 208 12.47 -8.50 -23.37
C VAL A 208 12.34 -8.01 -24.79
N THR A 209 13.44 -8.03 -25.55
CA THR A 209 13.45 -7.59 -26.95
C THR A 209 13.87 -8.75 -27.84
N THR A 210 13.09 -9.00 -28.90
CA THR A 210 13.45 -9.89 -30.01
C THR A 210 13.67 -9.09 -31.28
N GLU A 211 14.67 -9.48 -32.04
CA GLU A 211 15.04 -8.84 -33.30
C GLU A 211 14.59 -9.74 -34.48
N GLY A 212 14.40 -9.14 -35.63
CA GLY A 212 14.01 -9.79 -36.87
C GLY A 212 14.45 -9.01 -38.09
N VAL A 213 13.79 -9.25 -39.21
CA VAL A 213 14.04 -8.55 -40.48
C VAL A 213 12.73 -8.03 -41.06
N ALA A 214 12.64 -6.72 -41.26
CA ALA A 214 11.45 -6.10 -41.84
C ALA A 214 11.13 -6.65 -43.24
N GLY A 215 9.85 -6.72 -43.56
CA GLY A 215 9.40 -7.14 -44.89
C GLY A 215 7.95 -6.71 -45.15
N HIS A 216 7.50 -6.91 -46.40
CA HIS A 216 6.12 -6.64 -46.74
C HIS A 216 5.21 -7.80 -46.24
N ALA A 217 4.19 -7.50 -45.46
CA ALA A 217 3.36 -8.53 -44.80
C ALA A 217 2.63 -9.47 -45.77
N SER A 218 2.38 -9.05 -47.04
CA SER A 218 1.81 -9.93 -48.06
C SER A 218 2.76 -11.04 -48.54
N MET A 219 4.06 -10.95 -48.18
CA MET A 219 5.08 -11.92 -48.51
C MET A 219 5.81 -12.36 -47.23
N PRO A 220 5.15 -13.16 -46.36
CA PRO A 220 5.64 -13.43 -44.99
C PRO A 220 7.04 -14.05 -44.91
N SER A 221 7.48 -14.78 -45.94
CA SER A 221 8.79 -15.42 -46.04
C SER A 221 9.95 -14.48 -46.44
N MET A 222 9.65 -13.22 -46.81
CA MET A 222 10.67 -12.25 -47.16
C MET A 222 11.26 -11.49 -45.99
N GLY A 223 10.74 -11.71 -44.78
CA GLY A 223 11.21 -11.11 -43.53
C GLY A 223 11.36 -12.15 -42.43
N VAL A 224 11.89 -11.69 -41.30
CA VAL A 224 11.91 -12.48 -40.06
C VAL A 224 11.08 -11.71 -39.05
N ASN A 225 9.93 -12.27 -38.68
CA ASN A 225 8.98 -11.60 -37.83
C ASN A 225 9.38 -11.66 -36.34
N ALA A 226 9.83 -10.54 -35.82
CA ALA A 226 10.24 -10.41 -34.42
C ALA A 226 9.09 -10.71 -33.43
N LEU A 227 7.84 -10.41 -33.79
CA LEU A 227 6.68 -10.72 -32.94
C LEU A 227 6.44 -12.24 -32.81
N LEU A 228 6.68 -13.01 -33.87
CA LEU A 228 6.59 -14.48 -33.80
C LEU A 228 7.72 -15.08 -32.94
N ARG A 229 8.90 -14.45 -32.91
CA ARG A 229 9.96 -14.83 -31.98
C ARG A 229 9.67 -14.50 -30.51
N MET A 230 8.86 -13.49 -30.26
CA MET A 230 8.41 -13.15 -28.89
C MET A 230 7.38 -14.16 -28.36
N ALA A 231 6.60 -14.80 -29.19
CA ALA A 231 5.51 -15.67 -28.78
C ALA A 231 5.93 -16.80 -27.81
N PRO A 232 6.97 -17.60 -28.06
CA PRO A 232 7.42 -18.64 -27.12
C PRO A 232 7.94 -18.08 -25.79
N LEU A 233 8.50 -16.87 -25.76
CA LEU A 233 8.93 -16.23 -24.52
C LEU A 233 7.72 -15.79 -23.67
N LEU A 234 6.69 -15.26 -24.32
CA LEU A 234 5.43 -14.91 -23.66
C LEU A 234 4.72 -16.16 -23.12
N GLU A 235 4.71 -17.25 -23.88
CA GLU A 235 4.16 -18.55 -23.44
C GLU A 235 4.89 -19.07 -22.21
N ARG A 236 6.25 -19.07 -22.20
CA ARG A 236 7.04 -19.47 -21.04
C ARG A 236 6.75 -18.62 -19.80
N LEU A 237 6.61 -17.30 -19.94
CA LEU A 237 6.23 -16.41 -18.85
C LEU A 237 4.82 -16.72 -18.31
N GLY A 238 3.86 -17.01 -19.20
CA GLY A 238 2.49 -17.34 -18.84
C GLY A 238 2.34 -18.73 -18.20
N ALA A 239 3.19 -19.67 -18.59
CA ALA A 239 3.19 -21.04 -18.05
C ALA A 239 4.03 -21.19 -16.75
N ARG A 240 4.70 -20.13 -16.30
CA ARG A 240 5.54 -20.17 -15.11
C ARG A 240 4.74 -20.60 -13.89
N ALA A 241 5.14 -21.71 -13.28
CA ALA A 241 4.68 -22.05 -11.93
C ALA A 241 5.26 -21.07 -10.90
N PRO A 242 4.52 -20.73 -9.84
CA PRO A 242 5.06 -19.92 -8.74
C PRO A 242 6.34 -20.56 -8.18
N ALA A 243 7.40 -19.77 -8.10
CA ALA A 243 8.64 -20.17 -7.45
C ALA A 243 8.70 -19.48 -6.09
N TYR A 244 8.67 -20.26 -5.03
CA TYR A 244 8.67 -19.74 -3.67
C TYR A 244 10.12 -19.59 -3.18
N GLU A 245 10.50 -18.37 -2.86
CA GLU A 245 11.79 -18.05 -2.24
C GLU A 245 11.49 -17.20 -0.98
N LEU A 246 11.26 -17.91 0.14
CA LEU A 246 10.79 -17.31 1.36
C LEU A 246 11.89 -16.54 2.08
N THR A 247 11.74 -15.24 2.16
CA THR A 247 12.46 -14.39 3.09
C THR A 247 11.85 -14.47 4.50
N ALA A 248 12.32 -13.67 5.44
CA ALA A 248 11.92 -13.81 6.85
C ALA A 248 10.41 -13.53 7.06
N GLU A 249 9.89 -12.53 6.40
CA GLU A 249 8.50 -12.07 6.57
C GLU A 249 7.47 -13.07 6.04
N PRO A 250 7.60 -13.66 4.83
CA PRO A 250 6.70 -14.71 4.36
C PRO A 250 6.74 -15.96 5.24
N ARG A 251 7.92 -16.33 5.78
CA ARG A 251 8.04 -17.43 6.74
C ARG A 251 7.25 -17.14 8.01
N ALA A 252 7.42 -15.96 8.55
CA ALA A 252 6.70 -15.52 9.75
C ALA A 252 5.18 -15.43 9.51
N PHE A 253 4.76 -14.96 8.32
CA PHE A 253 3.34 -14.95 7.93
C PHE A 253 2.75 -16.36 7.92
N LEU A 254 3.37 -17.31 7.21
CA LEU A 254 2.89 -18.71 7.16
C LEU A 254 2.80 -19.32 8.56
N ALA A 255 3.82 -19.15 9.38
CA ALA A 255 3.80 -19.61 10.77
C ALA A 255 2.66 -18.95 11.59
N ALA A 256 2.44 -17.64 11.44
CA ALA A 256 1.40 -16.89 12.15
C ALA A 256 -0.03 -17.34 11.76
N ILE A 257 -0.23 -17.80 10.54
CA ILE A 257 -1.52 -18.37 10.11
C ILE A 257 -1.67 -19.86 10.41
N GLY A 258 -0.64 -20.50 10.98
CA GLY A 258 -0.65 -21.93 11.34
C GLY A 258 -0.27 -22.85 10.19
N GLU A 259 0.41 -22.31 9.18
CA GLU A 259 0.92 -23.04 8.02
C GLU A 259 2.41 -23.38 8.16
N GLU A 260 2.88 -24.31 7.31
CA GLU A 260 4.25 -24.85 7.37
C GLU A 260 5.17 -24.04 6.43
N PRO A 261 6.12 -23.22 6.96
CA PRO A 261 7.00 -22.40 6.13
C PRO A 261 7.96 -23.21 5.25
N ASP A 262 8.25 -24.44 5.59
CA ASP A 262 9.13 -25.32 4.81
C ASP A 262 8.38 -26.09 3.69
N ASP A 263 7.04 -25.97 3.66
CA ASP A 263 6.16 -26.45 2.59
C ASP A 263 5.28 -25.33 2.04
N PRO A 264 5.84 -24.28 1.40
CA PRO A 264 5.06 -23.15 0.92
C PRO A 264 4.04 -23.53 -0.17
N ALA A 265 4.37 -24.51 -1.01
CA ALA A 265 3.45 -24.99 -2.04
C ALA A 265 2.22 -25.68 -1.44
N GLY A 266 2.41 -26.54 -0.43
CA GLY A 266 1.34 -27.17 0.31
C GLY A 266 0.53 -26.14 1.10
N SER A 267 1.16 -25.14 1.71
CA SER A 267 0.51 -24.06 2.43
C SER A 267 -0.41 -23.25 1.51
N VAL A 268 0.06 -22.88 0.31
CA VAL A 268 -0.76 -22.19 -0.71
C VAL A 268 -1.91 -23.08 -1.20
N ALA A 269 -1.67 -24.38 -1.37
CA ALA A 269 -2.72 -25.31 -1.77
C ALA A 269 -3.82 -25.42 -0.69
N ARG A 270 -3.46 -25.42 0.60
CA ARG A 270 -4.41 -25.40 1.72
C ARG A 270 -5.18 -24.09 1.80
N LEU A 271 -4.50 -22.94 1.66
CA LEU A 271 -5.17 -21.63 1.55
C LEU A 271 -6.19 -21.62 0.42
N ARG A 272 -5.80 -22.11 -0.76
CA ARG A 272 -6.68 -22.19 -1.96
C ARG A 272 -7.86 -23.11 -1.76
N ALA A 273 -7.70 -24.18 -1.00
CA ALA A 273 -8.78 -25.12 -0.69
C ALA A 273 -9.82 -24.52 0.29
N VAL A 274 -9.40 -23.59 1.16
CA VAL A 274 -10.33 -22.85 2.04
C VAL A 274 -11.03 -21.76 1.26
N ASP A 275 -10.29 -20.88 0.60
CA ASP A 275 -10.80 -19.85 -0.31
C ASP A 275 -9.70 -19.47 -1.33
N ALA A 276 -9.99 -19.63 -2.62
CA ALA A 276 -9.06 -19.33 -3.68
C ALA A 276 -8.57 -17.88 -3.66
N ARG A 277 -9.39 -16.95 -3.16
CA ARG A 277 -9.04 -15.53 -3.05
C ARG A 277 -7.92 -15.30 -2.04
N LEU A 278 -7.89 -16.04 -0.91
CA LEU A 278 -6.81 -15.96 0.07
C LEU A 278 -5.48 -16.36 -0.57
N ALA A 279 -5.46 -17.45 -1.33
CA ALA A 279 -4.25 -17.84 -2.06
C ALA A 279 -3.83 -16.76 -3.06
N THR A 280 -4.78 -16.20 -3.83
CA THR A 280 -4.50 -15.12 -4.79
C THR A 280 -3.86 -13.89 -4.12
N MET A 281 -4.29 -13.55 -2.93
CA MET A 281 -3.77 -12.39 -2.19
C MET A 281 -2.41 -12.65 -1.54
N PHE A 282 -2.21 -13.85 -0.98
CA PHE A 282 -1.02 -14.11 -0.18
C PHE A 282 0.12 -14.78 -0.96
N GLU A 283 -0.18 -15.58 -1.99
CA GLU A 283 0.85 -16.23 -2.81
C GLU A 283 1.89 -15.25 -3.40
N PRO A 284 1.53 -14.04 -3.88
CA PRO A 284 2.52 -13.09 -4.38
C PRO A 284 3.58 -12.65 -3.37
N MET A 285 3.32 -12.75 -2.06
CA MET A 285 4.32 -12.43 -1.02
C MET A 285 5.46 -13.45 -0.94
N LEU A 286 5.24 -14.68 -1.43
CA LEU A 286 6.11 -15.84 -1.18
C LEU A 286 7.29 -15.95 -2.15
N GLY A 287 7.40 -15.09 -3.15
CA GLY A 287 8.50 -15.18 -4.11
C GLY A 287 8.50 -14.06 -5.14
N VAL A 288 9.39 -14.15 -6.11
CA VAL A 288 9.48 -13.23 -7.24
C VAL A 288 8.30 -13.46 -8.19
N THR A 289 7.62 -12.38 -8.58
CA THR A 289 6.48 -12.44 -9.52
C THR A 289 6.80 -11.73 -10.83
N PHE A 290 6.31 -12.28 -11.95
CA PHE A 290 6.39 -11.67 -13.29
C PHE A 290 4.99 -11.48 -13.85
N ALA A 291 4.71 -10.30 -14.36
CA ALA A 291 3.49 -9.96 -15.08
C ALA A 291 3.83 -9.28 -16.41
N PRO A 292 3.72 -9.97 -17.56
CA PRO A 292 3.80 -9.33 -18.86
C PRO A 292 2.64 -8.36 -19.02
N THR A 293 2.92 -7.07 -19.25
CA THR A 293 1.89 -6.02 -19.23
C THR A 293 1.71 -5.29 -20.55
N ARG A 294 2.77 -5.17 -21.35
CA ARG A 294 2.72 -4.41 -22.59
C ARG A 294 3.64 -5.02 -23.65
N ILE A 295 3.11 -5.21 -24.85
CA ILE A 295 3.89 -5.61 -26.03
C ILE A 295 3.77 -4.55 -27.12
N SER A 296 4.85 -4.28 -27.82
CA SER A 296 4.89 -3.42 -29.01
C SER A 296 5.76 -4.05 -30.10
N ALA A 297 5.35 -3.86 -31.35
CA ALA A 297 6.07 -4.37 -32.50
C ALA A 297 5.95 -3.40 -33.70
N SER A 298 5.17 -3.73 -34.76
CA SER A 298 4.96 -2.82 -35.91
C SER A 298 3.81 -1.84 -35.62
N GLU A 299 3.96 -0.61 -36.05
CA GLU A 299 2.87 0.39 -36.08
C GLU A 299 1.97 0.25 -37.31
N LYS A 300 2.41 -0.50 -38.35
CA LYS A 300 1.68 -0.67 -39.61
C LYS A 300 1.35 -2.14 -39.84
N ILE A 301 0.07 -2.42 -40.12
CA ILE A 301 -0.43 -3.78 -40.31
C ILE A 301 0.21 -4.49 -41.54
N ASN A 302 0.71 -3.74 -42.51
CA ASN A 302 1.31 -4.26 -43.72
C ASN A 302 2.83 -4.39 -43.70
N VAL A 303 3.44 -4.29 -42.50
CA VAL A 303 4.90 -4.39 -42.29
C VAL A 303 5.20 -5.52 -41.30
N ILE A 304 6.06 -6.48 -41.70
CA ILE A 304 6.64 -7.47 -40.82
C ILE A 304 7.57 -6.74 -39.84
N PRO A 305 7.36 -6.83 -38.49
CA PRO A 305 8.20 -6.12 -37.55
C PRO A 305 9.60 -6.71 -37.48
N SER A 306 10.61 -5.83 -37.57
CA SER A 306 12.02 -6.18 -37.32
C SER A 306 12.40 -6.16 -35.84
N ARG A 307 11.52 -5.67 -34.98
CA ARG A 307 11.71 -5.61 -33.53
C ARG A 307 10.41 -5.78 -32.79
N ALA A 308 10.40 -6.58 -31.73
CA ALA A 308 9.30 -6.63 -30.77
C ALA A 308 9.84 -6.44 -29.34
N VAL A 309 9.09 -5.68 -28.54
CA VAL A 309 9.46 -5.35 -27.14
C VAL A 309 8.31 -5.72 -26.22
N LEU A 310 8.60 -6.57 -25.24
CA LEU A 310 7.69 -6.95 -24.18
C LEU A 310 8.14 -6.28 -22.89
N LYS A 311 7.22 -5.57 -22.21
CA LYS A 311 7.44 -5.03 -20.85
C LYS A 311 6.88 -5.98 -19.81
N VAL A 312 7.67 -6.25 -18.78
CA VAL A 312 7.32 -7.15 -17.68
C VAL A 312 7.44 -6.38 -16.36
N ASP A 313 6.34 -6.33 -15.60
CA ASP A 313 6.38 -5.93 -14.19
C ASP A 313 6.95 -7.11 -13.39
N CYS A 314 7.95 -6.83 -12.56
CA CYS A 314 8.58 -7.82 -11.70
C CYS A 314 8.62 -7.28 -10.28
N ARG A 315 8.06 -8.07 -9.33
CA ARG A 315 8.04 -7.72 -7.91
C ARG A 315 8.85 -8.73 -7.10
N VAL A 316 9.63 -8.20 -6.17
CA VAL A 316 10.70 -8.95 -5.51
C VAL A 316 10.58 -8.81 -3.99
N PRO A 317 10.49 -9.90 -3.22
CA PRO A 317 10.48 -9.84 -1.77
C PRO A 317 11.68 -9.07 -1.19
N PRO A 318 11.52 -8.38 -0.05
CA PRO A 318 12.63 -7.72 0.62
C PRO A 318 13.75 -8.70 0.96
N GLY A 319 15.00 -8.28 0.74
CA GLY A 319 16.19 -9.10 0.95
C GLY A 319 16.66 -9.88 -0.28
N LEU A 320 15.86 -9.90 -1.35
CA LEU A 320 16.26 -10.37 -2.68
C LEU A 320 16.59 -9.17 -3.57
N GLY A 321 17.45 -9.35 -4.55
CA GLY A 321 17.91 -8.29 -5.42
C GLY A 321 18.04 -8.70 -6.88
N GLU A 322 18.82 -7.94 -7.67
CA GLU A 322 18.97 -8.15 -9.11
C GLU A 322 19.52 -9.56 -9.45
N ALA A 323 20.39 -10.14 -8.62
CA ALA A 323 20.95 -11.46 -8.86
C ALA A 323 19.87 -12.55 -8.87
N GLU A 324 18.96 -12.52 -7.89
CA GLU A 324 17.84 -13.44 -7.77
C GLU A 324 16.85 -13.26 -8.91
N VAL A 325 16.57 -12.02 -9.28
CA VAL A 325 15.70 -11.70 -10.43
C VAL A 325 16.29 -12.24 -11.74
N ARG A 326 17.59 -12.02 -11.98
CA ARG A 326 18.27 -12.57 -13.18
C ARG A 326 18.23 -14.08 -13.21
N ARG A 327 18.43 -14.75 -12.07
CA ARG A 327 18.30 -16.21 -11.96
C ARG A 327 16.86 -16.64 -12.32
N ALA A 328 15.85 -16.04 -11.72
CA ALA A 328 14.45 -16.34 -12.00
C ALA A 328 14.06 -16.10 -13.47
N ILE A 329 14.58 -15.05 -14.09
CA ILE A 329 14.38 -14.79 -15.53
C ILE A 329 15.04 -15.90 -16.37
N ALA A 330 16.28 -16.27 -16.06
CA ALA A 330 17.00 -17.32 -16.79
C ALA A 330 16.34 -18.71 -16.64
N GLU A 331 15.75 -19.02 -15.50
CA GLU A 331 14.98 -20.25 -15.26
C GLU A 331 13.73 -20.31 -16.15
N VAL A 332 13.08 -19.19 -16.39
CA VAL A 332 11.82 -19.11 -17.18
C VAL A 332 12.10 -18.99 -18.68
N LEU A 333 12.96 -18.06 -19.06
CA LEU A 333 13.19 -17.71 -20.47
C LEU A 333 14.36 -18.47 -21.08
N GLY A 334 15.22 -19.04 -20.26
CA GLY A 334 16.54 -19.49 -20.66
C GLY A 334 17.57 -18.37 -20.68
N PRO A 335 18.84 -18.69 -21.00
CA PRO A 335 19.87 -17.67 -21.11
C PRO A 335 19.59 -16.73 -22.29
N ALA A 336 19.81 -15.43 -22.08
CA ALA A 336 19.71 -14.44 -23.14
C ALA A 336 20.83 -14.64 -24.16
N HIS A 337 20.49 -14.89 -25.40
CA HIS A 337 21.43 -15.07 -26.50
C HIS A 337 21.18 -14.05 -27.63
N PRO A 338 21.64 -12.79 -27.50
CA PRO A 338 21.33 -11.74 -28.49
C PRO A 338 21.87 -12.08 -29.91
N ALA A 339 22.88 -12.94 -30.02
CA ALA A 339 23.46 -13.35 -31.28
C ALA A 339 22.80 -14.58 -31.91
N ASP A 340 21.81 -15.22 -31.26
CA ASP A 340 21.09 -16.37 -31.82
C ASP A 340 20.14 -15.88 -32.91
N PRO A 341 20.32 -16.34 -34.19
CA PRO A 341 19.48 -15.89 -35.31
C PRO A 341 18.04 -16.41 -35.24
N GLU A 342 17.72 -17.42 -34.42
CA GLU A 342 16.41 -18.04 -34.37
C GLU A 342 15.66 -17.80 -33.05
N GLU A 343 16.37 -17.90 -31.91
CA GLU A 343 15.76 -17.78 -30.56
C GLU A 343 16.33 -16.60 -29.75
N GLY A 344 17.16 -15.74 -30.36
CA GLY A 344 17.85 -14.67 -29.67
C GLY A 344 16.92 -13.60 -29.11
N PHE A 345 17.18 -13.23 -27.86
CA PHE A 345 16.54 -12.10 -27.20
C PHE A 345 17.50 -11.37 -26.27
N THR A 346 17.14 -10.14 -25.93
CA THR A 346 17.87 -9.34 -24.93
C THR A 346 16.97 -8.96 -23.78
N ILE A 347 17.57 -8.72 -22.61
CA ILE A 347 16.88 -8.26 -21.41
C ILE A 347 17.53 -6.98 -20.93
N GLU A 348 16.70 -5.96 -20.69
CA GLU A 348 17.10 -4.68 -20.12
C GLU A 348 16.20 -4.32 -18.96
N PHE A 349 16.79 -4.02 -17.79
CA PHE A 349 16.04 -3.52 -16.64
C PHE A 349 15.75 -2.02 -16.83
N THR A 350 14.47 -1.68 -16.73
CA THR A 350 14.00 -0.29 -16.81
C THR A 350 13.81 0.34 -15.43
N GLU A 351 13.74 -0.49 -14.39
CA GLU A 351 13.60 -0.04 -13.00
C GLU A 351 14.26 -1.05 -12.05
N ARG A 352 14.89 -0.56 -10.99
CA ARG A 352 15.55 -1.36 -9.96
C ARG A 352 15.34 -0.70 -8.60
N VAL A 353 14.29 -1.08 -7.92
CA VAL A 353 13.98 -0.63 -6.56
C VAL A 353 14.02 -1.86 -5.64
N ILE A 354 14.89 -1.84 -4.66
CA ILE A 354 14.99 -2.91 -3.66
C ILE A 354 13.79 -2.82 -2.71
N GLY A 355 13.25 -3.98 -2.32
CA GLY A 355 12.21 -4.07 -1.30
C GLY A 355 12.70 -3.55 0.06
N ASN A 356 11.80 -3.01 0.83
CA ASN A 356 12.11 -2.40 2.13
C ASN A 356 11.36 -3.10 3.26
N ARG A 357 11.83 -2.95 4.49
CA ARG A 357 11.26 -3.60 5.68
C ARG A 357 11.55 -2.85 6.96
N SER A 358 10.69 -3.07 7.96
CA SER A 358 10.94 -2.80 9.38
C SER A 358 11.04 -4.11 10.17
N PRO A 359 11.64 -4.13 11.36
CA PRO A 359 11.66 -5.32 12.22
C PRO A 359 10.25 -5.86 12.48
N MET A 360 10.07 -7.17 12.42
CA MET A 360 8.77 -7.82 12.73
C MET A 360 8.45 -7.87 14.23
N SER A 361 9.40 -7.50 15.08
CA SER A 361 9.25 -7.39 16.55
C SER A 361 9.71 -6.03 16.99
N SER A 362 8.85 -5.32 17.69
CA SER A 362 9.12 -3.99 18.23
C SER A 362 8.05 -3.62 19.27
N PRO A 363 8.26 -2.61 20.10
CA PRO A 363 7.20 -2.10 20.99
C PRO A 363 5.92 -1.69 20.24
N LEU A 364 6.04 -1.19 19.01
CA LEU A 364 4.88 -0.83 18.17
C LEU A 364 4.11 -2.09 17.71
N MET A 365 4.80 -3.18 17.34
CA MET A 365 4.15 -4.46 17.00
C MET A 365 3.43 -5.06 18.22
N ASP A 366 4.08 -4.99 19.38
CA ASP A 366 3.50 -5.49 20.63
C ASP A 366 2.24 -4.70 21.00
N ALA A 367 2.26 -3.37 20.82
CA ALA A 367 1.11 -2.50 21.05
C ALA A 367 -0.06 -2.82 20.11
N ILE A 368 0.20 -2.97 18.81
CA ILE A 368 -0.81 -3.36 17.81
C ILE A 368 -1.43 -4.72 18.17
N SER A 369 -0.57 -5.71 18.44
CA SER A 369 -1.03 -7.09 18.75
C SER A 369 -1.80 -7.16 20.06
N GLY A 370 -1.36 -6.44 21.07
CA GLY A 370 -2.04 -6.32 22.36
C GLY A 370 -3.42 -5.67 22.22
N TRP A 371 -3.50 -4.59 21.46
CA TRP A 371 -4.77 -3.90 21.22
C TRP A 371 -5.78 -4.80 20.49
N ILE A 372 -5.36 -5.51 19.44
CA ILE A 372 -6.22 -6.46 18.73
C ILE A 372 -6.70 -7.58 19.68
N SER A 373 -5.83 -8.14 20.50
CA SER A 373 -6.20 -9.18 21.47
C SER A 373 -7.23 -8.71 22.50
N GLU A 374 -7.20 -7.43 22.88
CA GLU A 374 -8.16 -6.81 23.82
C GLU A 374 -9.51 -6.50 23.14
N HIS A 375 -9.50 -5.95 21.92
CA HIS A 375 -10.69 -5.41 21.26
C HIS A 375 -11.38 -6.39 20.30
N ASP A 376 -10.71 -7.48 19.93
CA ASP A 376 -11.25 -8.61 19.17
C ASP A 376 -10.76 -9.94 19.77
N PRO A 377 -11.34 -10.38 20.91
CA PRO A 377 -10.86 -11.54 21.65
C PRO A 377 -10.79 -12.81 20.81
N GLY A 378 -9.63 -13.45 20.80
CA GLY A 378 -9.34 -14.64 20.00
C GLY A 378 -8.79 -14.36 18.60
N ALA A 379 -8.75 -13.11 18.16
CA ALA A 379 -8.06 -12.72 16.95
C ALA A 379 -6.55 -12.59 17.19
N LEU A 380 -5.76 -12.78 16.11
CA LEU A 380 -4.30 -12.70 16.11
C LEU A 380 -3.82 -11.69 15.06
N THR A 381 -2.60 -11.20 15.21
CA THR A 381 -1.90 -10.46 14.17
C THR A 381 -0.98 -11.37 13.38
N ALA A 382 -0.72 -11.03 12.11
CA ALA A 382 0.25 -11.71 11.26
C ALA A 382 1.10 -10.68 10.50
N PRO A 383 2.44 -10.78 10.52
CA PRO A 383 3.28 -9.91 9.72
C PRO A 383 3.05 -10.18 8.24
N THR A 384 2.89 -9.12 7.43
CA THR A 384 2.64 -9.24 5.99
C THR A 384 3.65 -8.43 5.18
N ILE A 385 3.75 -8.76 3.90
CA ILE A 385 4.44 -7.97 2.88
C ILE A 385 3.41 -7.41 1.92
N LEU A 386 3.45 -6.11 1.67
CA LEU A 386 2.68 -5.53 0.58
C LEU A 386 3.33 -5.90 -0.77
N PRO A 387 2.58 -6.48 -1.72
CA PRO A 387 3.10 -6.75 -3.07
C PRO A 387 3.45 -5.49 -3.87
N GLY A 388 2.84 -4.35 -3.51
CA GLY A 388 3.18 -3.01 -3.96
C GLY A 388 4.17 -2.30 -3.04
N PHE A 389 4.06 -0.99 -2.96
CA PHE A 389 4.76 -0.14 -2.02
C PHE A 389 3.88 1.05 -1.65
N THR A 390 4.18 1.65 -0.50
CA THR A 390 3.52 2.84 0.02
C THR A 390 4.57 3.92 0.33
N ASP A 391 4.13 5.04 0.84
CA ASP A 391 5.00 6.11 1.32
C ASP A 391 5.93 5.69 2.47
N SER A 392 5.65 4.58 3.17
CA SER A 392 6.54 4.02 4.20
C SER A 392 7.96 3.75 3.69
N ARG A 393 8.12 3.42 2.40
CA ARG A 393 9.44 3.19 1.78
C ARG A 393 10.36 4.40 1.87
N HIS A 394 9.80 5.60 1.71
CA HIS A 394 10.55 6.85 1.72
C HIS A 394 11.03 7.19 3.14
N PHE A 395 10.18 6.95 4.14
CA PHE A 395 10.54 7.11 5.54
C PHE A 395 11.57 6.07 6.01
N ARG A 396 11.40 4.79 5.63
CA ARG A 396 12.39 3.74 5.92
C ARG A 396 13.75 4.02 5.27
N ALA A 397 13.74 4.60 4.07
CA ALA A 397 14.98 4.99 3.37
C ALA A 397 15.67 6.20 4.01
N ALA A 398 14.90 7.23 4.39
CA ALA A 398 15.43 8.46 4.98
C ALA A 398 15.81 8.28 6.47
N PHE A 399 15.09 7.43 7.19
CA PHE A 399 15.24 7.21 8.64
C PHE A 399 15.38 5.71 8.94
N PRO A 400 16.59 5.13 8.79
CA PRO A 400 16.79 3.68 8.94
C PRO A 400 16.41 3.09 10.29
N ASP A 401 16.40 3.92 11.36
CA ASP A 401 16.00 3.53 12.71
C ASP A 401 14.48 3.62 12.93
N CYS A 402 13.72 4.20 12.00
CA CYS A 402 12.27 4.31 12.08
C CYS A 402 11.60 2.95 11.90
N VAL A 403 10.75 2.58 12.84
CA VAL A 403 9.88 1.40 12.72
C VAL A 403 8.56 1.82 12.08
N ALA A 404 8.39 1.48 10.81
CA ALA A 404 7.20 1.82 10.04
C ALA A 404 6.36 0.56 9.75
N TYR A 405 5.08 0.59 10.12
CA TYR A 405 4.11 -0.45 9.81
C TYR A 405 2.90 0.12 9.08
N GLY A 406 2.34 -0.67 8.15
CA GLY A 406 1.05 -0.43 7.57
C GLY A 406 -0.03 -1.13 8.40
N PHE A 407 -0.96 -0.34 9.01
CA PHE A 407 -2.01 -0.92 9.82
C PHE A 407 -3.22 0.01 10.00
N PHE A 408 -4.34 -0.36 9.38
CA PHE A 408 -5.64 0.29 9.55
C PHE A 408 -6.68 -0.78 9.89
N PRO A 409 -7.01 -1.00 11.20
CA PRO A 409 -7.81 -2.14 11.60
C PRO A 409 -9.26 -2.03 11.15
N GLN A 410 -9.73 -3.03 10.41
CA GLN A 410 -11.11 -3.19 9.99
C GLN A 410 -11.60 -4.57 10.42
N ARG A 411 -12.68 -4.61 11.20
CA ARG A 411 -13.23 -5.81 11.85
C ARG A 411 -14.51 -6.32 11.19
N HIS A 412 -15.28 -5.45 10.55
CA HIS A 412 -16.62 -5.72 10.01
C HIS A 412 -16.58 -6.03 8.53
N GLN A 413 -15.76 -5.30 7.76
CA GLN A 413 -15.44 -5.67 6.39
C GLN A 413 -14.15 -6.50 6.36
N SER A 414 -14.24 -7.67 5.75
CA SER A 414 -13.07 -8.54 5.59
C SER A 414 -12.14 -8.07 4.46
N LEU A 415 -10.90 -8.52 4.51
CA LEU A 415 -9.92 -8.30 3.44
C LEU A 415 -10.46 -8.72 2.06
N LEU A 416 -11.26 -9.80 1.99
CA LEU A 416 -11.83 -10.29 0.74
C LEU A 416 -12.97 -9.45 0.20
N GLU A 417 -13.57 -8.60 1.05
CA GLU A 417 -14.61 -7.63 0.66
C GLU A 417 -14.02 -6.28 0.29
N THR A 418 -12.98 -5.84 1.00
CA THR A 418 -12.37 -4.52 0.79
C THR A 418 -11.40 -4.49 -0.39
N ALA A 419 -10.54 -5.51 -0.54
CA ALA A 419 -9.50 -5.52 -1.56
C ALA A 419 -10.02 -5.32 -3.00
N PRO A 420 -11.17 -5.87 -3.42
CA PRO A 420 -11.70 -5.60 -4.76
C PRO A 420 -12.22 -4.17 -4.97
N LEU A 421 -12.46 -3.43 -3.87
CA LEU A 421 -12.98 -2.06 -3.90
C LEU A 421 -11.86 -1.01 -4.01
N ILE A 422 -10.66 -1.34 -3.50
CA ILE A 422 -9.48 -0.47 -3.62
C ILE A 422 -9.18 -0.27 -5.11
N HIS A 423 -9.09 0.99 -5.53
CA HIS A 423 -8.99 1.41 -6.94
C HIS A 423 -10.19 0.99 -7.83
N GLY A 424 -11.16 0.26 -7.28
CA GLY A 424 -12.39 -0.16 -7.97
C GLY A 424 -13.49 0.89 -7.94
N ALA A 425 -14.61 0.60 -8.61
CA ALA A 425 -15.84 1.35 -8.44
C ALA A 425 -16.54 0.97 -7.13
N ASP A 426 -17.44 1.85 -6.67
CA ASP A 426 -18.24 1.62 -5.46
C ASP A 426 -17.42 1.44 -4.18
N GLU A 427 -16.26 2.09 -4.12
CA GLU A 427 -15.39 2.12 -2.95
C GLU A 427 -16.15 2.69 -1.75
N ARG A 428 -16.10 1.99 -0.62
CA ARG A 428 -16.82 2.35 0.59
C ARG A 428 -16.24 1.67 1.81
N ILE A 429 -16.35 2.30 2.96
CA ILE A 429 -15.97 1.76 4.27
C ILE A 429 -17.20 1.58 5.17
N ASP A 430 -17.26 0.48 5.93
CA ASP A 430 -18.23 0.32 7.01
C ASP A 430 -17.96 1.37 8.10
N VAL A 431 -18.96 2.15 8.48
CA VAL A 431 -18.80 3.22 9.48
C VAL A 431 -18.37 2.69 10.85
N ARG A 432 -18.64 1.40 11.14
CA ARG A 432 -18.16 0.75 12.36
C ARG A 432 -16.66 0.46 12.32
N ASP A 433 -16.11 0.20 11.13
CA ASP A 433 -14.66 0.01 10.96
C ASP A 433 -13.91 1.33 11.06
N LEU A 434 -14.47 2.41 10.53
CA LEU A 434 -13.92 3.75 10.74
C LEU A 434 -13.87 4.11 12.23
N ALA A 435 -14.94 3.80 12.98
CA ALA A 435 -14.99 4.01 14.44
C ALA A 435 -13.97 3.12 15.17
N PHE A 436 -13.84 1.85 14.77
CA PHE A 436 -12.89 0.89 15.35
C PHE A 436 -11.44 1.33 15.14
N ALA A 437 -11.11 1.79 13.94
CA ALA A 437 -9.79 2.34 13.63
C ALA A 437 -9.51 3.66 14.38
N THR A 438 -10.50 4.54 14.51
CA THR A 438 -10.36 5.78 15.29
C THR A 438 -10.04 5.48 16.77
N GLU A 439 -10.67 4.47 17.35
CA GLU A 439 -10.37 4.01 18.71
C GLU A 439 -8.95 3.45 18.82
N PHE A 440 -8.51 2.66 17.82
CA PHE A 440 -7.15 2.15 17.75
C PHE A 440 -6.10 3.26 17.74
N PHE A 441 -6.22 4.26 16.87
CA PHE A 441 -5.24 5.36 16.78
C PHE A 441 -5.19 6.18 18.07
N ARG A 442 -6.34 6.40 18.71
CA ARG A 442 -6.39 7.06 20.02
C ARG A 442 -5.63 6.26 21.08
N ASP A 443 -5.93 4.99 21.21
CA ASP A 443 -5.36 4.13 22.24
C ASP A 443 -3.87 3.84 22.00
N LEU A 444 -3.46 3.71 20.74
CA LEU A 444 -2.05 3.57 20.38
C LEU A 444 -1.25 4.79 20.82
N ALA A 445 -1.75 6.01 20.59
CA ALA A 445 -1.08 7.22 21.03
C ALA A 445 -0.95 7.28 22.58
N LEU A 446 -2.01 6.91 23.29
CA LEU A 446 -2.00 6.82 24.75
C LEU A 446 -0.98 5.81 25.27
N GLN A 447 -0.85 4.66 24.60
CA GLN A 447 0.08 3.61 24.99
C GLN A 447 1.53 3.96 24.69
N MET A 448 1.80 4.56 23.53
CA MET A 448 3.17 4.78 23.05
C MET A 448 3.78 6.08 23.61
N LEU A 449 2.97 7.08 23.94
CA LEU A 449 3.40 8.41 24.35
C LEU A 449 2.92 8.82 25.76
N GLY A 450 2.21 7.93 26.45
CA GLY A 450 1.65 8.15 27.81
C GLY A 450 2.61 8.00 28.96
#